data_19b9e743952db36ef5f87341e2b196db
#
_entry.id   19b9e743952db36ef5f87341e2b196db
#
_cell.length_a   1.000
_cell.length_b   1.000
_cell.length_c   1.000
_cell.angle_alpha   90.00
_cell.angle_beta   90.00
_cell.angle_gamma   90.00
#
_symmetry.space_group_name_H-M   'P 1'
#
loop_
_entity.id
_entity.type
_entity.pdbx_description
1 polymer ?
#
loop_
_entity_poly.entity_id
_entity_poly.type
_entity_poly.pdbx_seq_one_letter_code
_entity_poly.pdbx_strand_id
1 'polypeptide(L)'
;MRVTPLISTALVLAVSGSLFAQEWVEFASRDDRFTCNFPVQPKVTEIIYRSQHEADLPARVYSATQGQSRYSVTVVDYNQAQRILTEKAKSCPKGAETCLGAVGDEGHWKADIRGAMDYASWQLMKRDAKLTLFVWGVVDLVEGRQMQLTNADKSRTFAGIYMHENKLYIIEGTVPAGYPEPGLFQQSLGWLDENGVSIRYQTYYSNGFPPPPRARRAPAAQSPGRIDAPGAVVNPVQR
;
A
#
# COMPACT_ATOMS: atom_id res chain seq x y z
N MET A 1 -9.56 30.38 74.84
CA MET A 1 -8.69 29.50 74.05
C MET A 1 -9.36 29.30 72.70
N ARG A 2 -8.81 29.91 71.66
CA ARG A 2 -9.28 29.76 70.23
C ARG A 2 -8.38 28.77 69.54
N VAL A 3 -8.95 27.66 69.09
CA VAL A 3 -8.24 26.63 68.31
C VAL A 3 -8.54 26.91 66.84
N THR A 4 -7.52 27.27 66.06
CA THR A 4 -7.56 27.47 64.63
C THR A 4 -7.31 26.12 63.95
N PRO A 5 -8.15 25.66 62.99
CA PRO A 5 -7.86 24.46 62.21
C PRO A 5 -6.91 24.81 61.05
N LEU A 6 -5.78 24.11 60.97
CA LEU A 6 -4.85 24.12 59.85
C LEU A 6 -5.50 23.33 58.68
N ILE A 7 -5.83 24.03 57.60
CA ILE A 7 -6.27 23.43 56.37
C ILE A 7 -5.00 22.99 55.59
N SER A 8 -4.75 21.69 55.55
CA SER A 8 -3.70 21.08 54.72
C SER A 8 -4.24 20.97 53.31
N THR A 9 -3.78 21.86 52.46
CA THR A 9 -4.04 21.79 51.00
C THR A 9 -3.13 20.73 50.40
N ALA A 10 -3.66 19.55 50.08
CA ALA A 10 -2.98 18.51 49.33
C ALA A 10 -2.93 18.93 47.87
N LEU A 11 -1.72 19.29 47.42
CA LEU A 11 -1.40 19.58 46.02
C LEU A 11 -1.34 18.24 45.25
N VAL A 12 -2.42 17.87 44.58
CA VAL A 12 -2.42 16.73 43.63
C VAL A 12 -1.67 17.15 42.38
N LEU A 13 -0.40 16.77 42.29
CA LEU A 13 0.36 16.81 41.06
C LEU A 13 -0.25 15.81 40.07
N ALA A 14 -1.11 16.30 39.19
CA ALA A 14 -1.53 15.57 38.01
C ALA A 14 -0.27 15.34 37.13
N VAL A 15 0.29 14.14 37.18
CA VAL A 15 1.29 13.67 36.23
C VAL A 15 0.55 13.52 34.90
N SER A 16 0.53 14.60 34.13
CA SER A 16 0.12 14.57 32.71
C SER A 16 1.20 13.76 31.99
N GLY A 17 1.03 12.43 31.97
CA GLY A 17 1.77 11.58 31.06
C GLY A 17 1.60 12.16 29.66
N SER A 18 2.69 12.62 29.08
CA SER A 18 2.72 13.03 27.69
C SER A 18 2.21 11.87 26.88
N LEU A 19 0.95 11.93 26.46
CA LEU A 19 0.45 11.13 25.34
C LEU A 19 1.31 11.58 24.15
N PHE A 20 2.46 10.94 23.97
CA PHE A 20 3.15 11.00 22.70
C PHE A 20 2.15 10.46 21.67
N ALA A 21 1.50 11.36 20.96
CA ALA A 21 0.81 11.00 19.74
C ALA A 21 1.89 10.34 18.88
N GLN A 22 1.84 9.02 18.78
CA GLN A 22 2.82 8.27 17.99
C GLN A 22 2.64 8.71 16.55
N GLU A 23 3.61 9.51 16.08
CA GLU A 23 3.60 10.05 14.74
C GLU A 23 3.82 8.92 13.75
N TRP A 24 2.89 8.75 12.81
CA TRP A 24 3.01 7.77 11.76
C TRP A 24 4.15 8.17 10.82
N VAL A 25 4.95 7.20 10.43
CA VAL A 25 6.12 7.39 9.57
C VAL A 25 5.71 7.15 8.12
N GLU A 26 5.92 8.12 7.26
CA GLU A 26 5.85 7.91 5.82
C GLU A 26 7.08 7.10 5.40
N PHE A 27 6.83 5.87 4.97
CA PHE A 27 7.85 4.96 4.46
C PHE A 27 7.84 4.95 2.94
N ALA A 28 9.02 4.97 2.32
CA ALA A 28 9.20 4.87 0.88
C ALA A 28 10.18 3.75 0.52
N SER A 29 9.78 2.86 -0.38
CA SER A 29 10.65 1.86 -0.98
C SER A 29 10.86 2.19 -2.46
N ARG A 30 12.08 2.57 -2.83
CA ARG A 30 12.45 2.80 -4.23
C ARG A 30 12.48 1.50 -5.02
N ASP A 31 13.01 0.42 -4.43
CA ASP A 31 13.13 -0.89 -5.07
C ASP A 31 11.77 -1.50 -5.39
N ASP A 32 10.82 -1.35 -4.47
CA ASP A 32 9.46 -1.85 -4.63
C ASP A 32 8.46 -0.78 -5.05
N ARG A 33 8.93 0.45 -5.33
CA ARG A 33 8.19 1.53 -5.99
C ARG A 33 6.88 1.93 -5.32
N PHE A 34 6.88 2.02 -3.98
CA PHE A 34 5.70 2.45 -3.23
C PHE A 34 6.05 3.35 -2.05
N THR A 35 5.06 4.10 -1.59
CA THR A 35 5.03 4.76 -0.28
C THR A 35 3.87 4.23 0.54
N CYS A 36 3.99 4.22 1.87
CA CYS A 36 2.90 3.89 2.77
C CYS A 36 3.21 4.42 4.17
N ASN A 37 2.18 4.88 4.89
CA ASN A 37 2.35 5.28 6.28
C ASN A 37 2.30 4.07 7.21
N PHE A 38 3.28 3.94 8.08
CA PHE A 38 3.34 2.93 9.12
C PHE A 38 3.36 3.56 10.52
N PRO A 39 2.86 2.87 11.56
CA PRO A 39 2.89 3.42 12.92
C PRO A 39 4.32 3.56 13.48
N VAL A 40 5.26 2.81 12.93
CA VAL A 40 6.71 2.86 13.20
C VAL A 40 7.45 2.43 11.94
N GLN A 41 8.76 2.64 11.89
CA GLN A 41 9.60 2.13 10.78
C GLN A 41 9.36 0.63 10.57
N PRO A 42 8.91 0.18 9.38
CA PRO A 42 8.61 -1.22 9.14
C PRO A 42 9.87 -2.09 9.11
N LYS A 43 9.74 -3.31 9.61
CA LYS A 43 10.72 -4.36 9.39
C LYS A 43 10.52 -4.96 8.01
N VAL A 44 11.60 -5.15 7.26
CA VAL A 44 11.58 -5.77 5.94
C VAL A 44 12.05 -7.22 6.04
N THR A 45 11.31 -8.12 5.41
CA THR A 45 11.65 -9.57 5.34
C THR A 45 11.49 -10.04 3.91
N GLU A 46 12.50 -10.68 3.36
CA GLU A 46 12.42 -11.33 2.04
C GLU A 46 11.77 -12.69 2.17
N ILE A 47 10.88 -13.02 1.24
CA ILE A 47 10.19 -14.29 1.16
C ILE A 47 10.12 -14.77 -0.29
N ILE A 48 9.77 -16.03 -0.48
CA ILE A 48 9.35 -16.57 -1.78
C ILE A 48 7.84 -16.65 -1.79
N TYR A 49 7.23 -16.01 -2.77
CA TYR A 49 5.79 -16.06 -3.01
C TYR A 49 5.49 -17.05 -4.13
N ARG A 50 4.67 -18.06 -3.82
CA ARG A 50 4.25 -19.03 -4.82
C ARG A 50 3.02 -18.51 -5.54
N SER A 51 3.15 -18.29 -6.85
CA SER A 51 2.07 -17.79 -7.70
C SER A 51 1.03 -18.86 -8.03
N GLN A 52 -0.06 -18.46 -8.71
CA GLN A 52 -1.12 -19.36 -9.16
C GLN A 52 -0.59 -20.49 -10.06
N HIS A 53 0.35 -20.17 -10.95
CA HIS A 53 0.97 -21.14 -11.85
C HIS A 53 2.30 -21.67 -11.30
N GLU A 54 2.43 -21.60 -9.96
CA GLU A 54 3.56 -22.17 -9.24
C GLU A 54 4.93 -21.57 -9.59
N ALA A 55 5.00 -20.32 -10.00
CA ALA A 55 6.24 -19.59 -10.04
C ALA A 55 6.67 -19.23 -8.60
N ASP A 56 7.92 -19.50 -8.26
CA ASP A 56 8.52 -19.06 -7.01
C ASP A 56 9.09 -17.64 -7.23
N LEU A 57 8.27 -16.64 -6.89
CA LEU A 57 8.56 -15.23 -7.15
C LEU A 57 9.24 -14.58 -5.94
N PRO A 58 10.25 -13.72 -6.15
CA PRO A 58 10.81 -12.94 -5.06
C PRO A 58 9.77 -11.96 -4.52
N ALA A 59 9.68 -11.86 -3.20
CA ALA A 59 8.78 -10.95 -2.54
C ALA A 59 9.39 -10.38 -1.26
N ARG A 60 8.91 -9.19 -0.85
CA ARG A 60 9.27 -8.56 0.43
C ARG A 60 8.01 -8.24 1.22
N VAL A 61 8.11 -8.45 2.53
CA VAL A 61 7.08 -8.09 3.49
C VAL A 61 7.60 -6.96 4.35
N TYR A 62 6.95 -5.83 4.29
CA TYR A 62 7.15 -4.65 5.13
C TYR A 62 6.15 -4.71 6.26
N SER A 63 6.57 -4.86 7.50
CA SER A 63 5.66 -5.10 8.62
C SER A 63 5.95 -4.21 9.82
N ALA A 64 4.89 -3.75 10.48
CA ALA A 64 4.94 -2.97 11.71
C ALA A 64 3.80 -3.37 12.64
N THR A 65 3.98 -3.12 13.94
CA THR A 65 2.96 -3.35 14.97
C THR A 65 2.79 -2.11 15.83
N GLN A 66 1.56 -1.89 16.31
CA GLN A 66 1.23 -0.86 17.29
C GLN A 66 0.24 -1.43 18.29
N GLY A 67 0.70 -1.67 19.51
CA GLY A 67 -0.08 -2.42 20.49
C GLY A 67 -0.47 -3.81 19.95
N GLN A 68 -1.74 -4.09 19.82
CA GLN A 68 -2.24 -5.34 19.26
C GLN A 68 -2.56 -5.26 17.76
N SER A 69 -2.42 -4.09 17.16
CA SER A 69 -2.64 -3.90 15.73
C SER A 69 -1.40 -4.29 14.93
N ARG A 70 -1.62 -4.88 13.76
CA ARG A 70 -0.56 -5.33 12.84
C ARG A 70 -0.80 -4.74 11.46
N TYR A 71 0.28 -4.30 10.82
CA TYR A 71 0.26 -3.67 9.52
C TYR A 71 1.32 -4.30 8.63
N SER A 72 0.98 -4.60 7.40
CA SER A 72 1.96 -5.13 6.44
C SER A 72 1.65 -4.72 5.02
N VAL A 73 2.71 -4.53 4.23
CA VAL A 73 2.66 -4.46 2.78
C VAL A 73 3.54 -5.59 2.26
N THR A 74 2.94 -6.51 1.52
CA THR A 74 3.70 -7.54 0.78
C THR A 74 3.80 -7.10 -0.67
N VAL A 75 5.03 -7.05 -1.19
CA VAL A 75 5.28 -6.74 -2.60
C VAL A 75 5.90 -7.95 -3.28
N VAL A 76 5.24 -8.44 -4.33
CA VAL A 76 5.69 -9.60 -5.12
C VAL A 76 6.10 -9.13 -6.50
N ASP A 77 7.32 -9.46 -6.93
CA ASP A 77 7.84 -9.05 -8.24
C ASP A 77 7.48 -10.07 -9.33
N TYR A 78 6.40 -9.80 -10.06
CA TYR A 78 5.98 -10.60 -11.22
C TYR A 78 6.79 -10.32 -12.49
N ASN A 79 7.70 -9.34 -12.52
CA ASN A 79 8.56 -9.11 -13.67
C ASN A 79 9.49 -10.32 -13.95
N GLN A 80 9.70 -11.17 -12.94
CA GLN A 80 10.48 -12.41 -13.07
C GLN A 80 9.64 -13.60 -13.58
N ALA A 81 8.31 -13.49 -13.62
CA ALA A 81 7.40 -14.61 -13.89
C ALA A 81 7.67 -15.27 -15.24
N GLN A 82 7.89 -14.49 -16.31
CA GLN A 82 8.19 -15.03 -17.63
C GLN A 82 9.43 -15.92 -17.60
N ARG A 83 10.54 -15.43 -17.06
CA ARG A 83 11.80 -16.18 -16.98
C ARG A 83 11.62 -17.46 -16.15
N ILE A 84 11.03 -17.34 -14.96
CA ILE A 84 10.87 -18.46 -14.02
C ILE A 84 9.97 -19.55 -14.63
N LEU A 85 8.82 -19.19 -15.19
CA LEU A 85 7.90 -20.15 -15.78
C LEU A 85 8.44 -20.77 -17.09
N THR A 86 9.18 -19.99 -17.89
CA THR A 86 9.86 -20.53 -19.07
C THR A 86 10.93 -21.56 -18.71
N GLU A 87 11.74 -21.31 -17.67
CA GLU A 87 12.72 -22.28 -17.19
C GLU A 87 12.05 -23.52 -16.63
N LYS A 88 10.99 -23.34 -15.83
CA LYS A 88 10.20 -24.45 -15.30
C LYS A 88 9.63 -25.34 -16.43
N ALA A 89 9.14 -24.73 -17.50
CA ALA A 89 8.59 -25.45 -18.64
C ALA A 89 9.61 -26.36 -19.36
N LYS A 90 10.89 -26.02 -19.33
CA LYS A 90 11.96 -26.86 -19.93
C LYS A 90 12.12 -28.21 -19.22
N SER A 91 11.77 -28.28 -17.96
CA SER A 91 11.85 -29.52 -17.15
C SER A 91 10.61 -30.41 -17.27
N CYS A 92 9.61 -29.99 -18.06
CA CYS A 92 8.37 -30.73 -18.21
C CYS A 92 8.54 -32.00 -19.05
N PRO A 93 7.97 -33.14 -18.64
CA PRO A 93 7.94 -34.35 -19.47
C PRO A 93 7.16 -34.07 -20.77
N LYS A 94 7.60 -34.64 -21.89
CA LYS A 94 6.87 -34.52 -23.17
C LYS A 94 5.47 -35.08 -23.01
N GLY A 95 4.44 -34.29 -23.39
CA GLY A 95 3.03 -34.69 -23.31
C GLY A 95 2.36 -34.51 -21.97
N ALA A 96 3.03 -33.92 -20.96
CA ALA A 96 2.41 -33.61 -19.67
C ALA A 96 1.54 -32.34 -19.79
N GLU A 97 0.22 -32.48 -19.77
CA GLU A 97 -0.74 -31.37 -19.85
C GLU A 97 -0.63 -30.40 -18.67
N THR A 98 -0.24 -30.88 -17.50
CA THR A 98 -0.10 -30.09 -16.26
C THR A 98 1.18 -29.24 -16.19
N CYS A 99 2.11 -29.51 -17.05
CA CYS A 99 3.39 -28.82 -17.14
C CYS A 99 3.37 -27.64 -18.13
N LEU A 100 2.21 -27.12 -18.39
CA LEU A 100 1.90 -26.20 -19.48
C LEU A 100 2.55 -24.81 -19.33
N GLY A 101 3.85 -24.76 -19.37
CA GLY A 101 4.54 -23.50 -19.54
C GLY A 101 4.62 -23.00 -20.98
N ALA A 102 4.29 -23.83 -21.98
CA ALA A 102 4.78 -23.60 -23.32
C ALA A 102 3.90 -24.04 -24.48
N VAL A 103 2.63 -23.71 -24.47
CA VAL A 103 1.88 -23.78 -25.72
C VAL A 103 1.76 -22.38 -26.30
N GLY A 104 2.70 -22.02 -27.18
CA GLY A 104 2.75 -20.74 -27.88
C GLY A 104 3.42 -19.60 -27.08
N ASP A 105 3.63 -18.46 -27.75
CA ASP A 105 4.28 -17.25 -27.20
C ASP A 105 3.57 -16.60 -26.01
N GLU A 106 2.44 -17.13 -25.61
CA GLU A 106 1.58 -16.52 -24.59
C GLU A 106 1.63 -17.21 -23.23
N GLY A 107 2.51 -18.14 -22.99
CA GLY A 107 2.71 -18.95 -21.79
C GLY A 107 1.95 -18.57 -20.49
N HIS A 108 1.90 -19.47 -19.54
CA HIS A 108 1.23 -19.31 -18.24
C HIS A 108 1.63 -18.04 -17.48
N TRP A 109 2.79 -17.44 -17.77
CA TRP A 109 3.24 -16.23 -17.12
C TRP A 109 2.34 -15.00 -17.34
N LYS A 110 1.72 -14.87 -18.54
CA LYS A 110 0.74 -13.80 -18.76
C LYS A 110 -0.55 -14.04 -17.97
N ALA A 111 -1.01 -15.29 -17.95
CA ALA A 111 -2.15 -15.69 -17.14
C ALA A 111 -1.87 -15.49 -15.65
N ASP A 112 -0.66 -15.80 -15.22
CA ASP A 112 -0.22 -15.63 -13.84
C ASP A 112 -0.22 -14.15 -13.42
N ILE A 113 0.31 -13.25 -14.25
CA ILE A 113 0.26 -11.80 -13.99
C ILE A 113 -1.19 -11.30 -13.98
N ARG A 114 -2.02 -11.70 -14.93
CA ARG A 114 -3.44 -11.27 -15.01
C ARG A 114 -4.27 -11.77 -13.84
N GLY A 115 -4.01 -13.01 -13.39
CA GLY A 115 -4.71 -13.64 -12.26
C GLY A 115 -4.15 -13.30 -10.89
N ALA A 116 -3.03 -12.55 -10.80
CA ALA A 116 -2.31 -12.34 -9.55
C ALA A 116 -3.17 -11.74 -8.42
N MET A 117 -3.98 -10.72 -8.72
CA MET A 117 -4.87 -10.10 -7.72
C MET A 117 -5.97 -11.05 -7.26
N ASP A 118 -6.58 -11.79 -8.19
CA ASP A 118 -7.66 -12.73 -7.88
C ASP A 118 -7.11 -13.92 -7.08
N TYR A 119 -5.92 -14.42 -7.43
CA TYR A 119 -5.23 -15.46 -6.68
C TYR A 119 -4.88 -15.01 -5.26
N ALA A 120 -4.32 -13.82 -5.08
CA ALA A 120 -4.04 -13.26 -3.77
C ALA A 120 -5.33 -13.09 -2.94
N SER A 121 -6.41 -12.61 -3.55
CA SER A 121 -7.72 -12.51 -2.91
C SER A 121 -8.21 -13.89 -2.44
N TRP A 122 -8.10 -14.90 -3.29
CA TRP A 122 -8.48 -16.27 -2.95
C TRP A 122 -7.64 -16.83 -1.81
N GLN A 123 -6.32 -16.56 -1.75
CA GLN A 123 -5.47 -16.97 -0.63
C GLN A 123 -5.92 -16.34 0.70
N LEU A 124 -6.36 -15.08 0.68
CA LEU A 124 -6.93 -14.43 1.86
C LEU A 124 -8.26 -15.07 2.27
N MET A 125 -9.12 -15.43 1.33
CA MET A 125 -10.42 -16.08 1.59
C MET A 125 -10.27 -17.49 2.18
N LYS A 126 -9.14 -18.16 1.94
CA LYS A 126 -8.86 -19.49 2.51
C LYS A 126 -8.46 -19.46 3.98
N ARG A 127 -8.20 -18.31 4.54
CA ARG A 127 -7.89 -18.17 5.97
C ARG A 127 -9.10 -18.56 6.81
N ASP A 128 -8.84 -19.03 8.03
CA ASP A 128 -9.91 -19.26 9.02
C ASP A 128 -10.46 -17.91 9.53
N ALA A 129 -11.23 -17.25 8.66
CA ALA A 129 -11.82 -15.94 8.90
C ALA A 129 -13.10 -15.78 8.08
N LYS A 130 -14.06 -15.04 8.63
CA LYS A 130 -15.30 -14.72 7.92
C LYS A 130 -15.07 -13.52 6.99
N LEU A 131 -15.23 -13.72 5.69
CA LEU A 131 -15.27 -12.64 4.71
C LEU A 131 -16.53 -11.79 4.93
N THR A 132 -16.37 -10.50 5.18
CA THR A 132 -17.47 -9.55 5.43
C THR A 132 -17.60 -8.48 4.34
N LEU A 133 -16.55 -8.23 3.58
CA LEU A 133 -16.55 -7.35 2.43
C LEU A 133 -15.58 -7.87 1.38
N PHE A 134 -15.99 -7.84 0.10
CA PHE A 134 -15.14 -8.03 -1.06
C PHE A 134 -15.66 -7.17 -2.19
N VAL A 135 -14.93 -6.13 -2.54
CA VAL A 135 -15.34 -5.15 -3.55
C VAL A 135 -14.17 -4.72 -4.43
N TRP A 136 -14.51 -4.19 -5.60
CA TRP A 136 -13.57 -3.39 -6.37
C TRP A 136 -13.17 -2.15 -5.57
N GLY A 137 -11.92 -1.76 -5.65
CA GLY A 137 -11.39 -0.60 -4.97
C GLY A 137 -10.29 0.07 -5.78
N VAL A 138 -9.90 1.23 -5.33
CA VAL A 138 -8.85 2.02 -5.97
C VAL A 138 -8.02 2.72 -4.90
N VAL A 139 -6.72 2.79 -5.11
CA VAL A 139 -5.82 3.63 -4.31
C VAL A 139 -4.94 4.44 -5.25
N ASP A 140 -4.94 5.77 -5.09
CA ASP A 140 -4.22 6.71 -5.97
C ASP A 140 -4.45 6.40 -7.47
N LEU A 141 -5.70 6.15 -7.85
CA LEU A 141 -6.19 5.76 -9.18
C LEU A 141 -5.65 4.42 -9.73
N VAL A 142 -4.98 3.60 -8.95
CA VAL A 142 -4.65 2.22 -9.33
C VAL A 142 -5.75 1.27 -8.88
N GLU A 143 -6.31 0.53 -9.84
CA GLU A 143 -7.39 -0.42 -9.60
C GLU A 143 -6.93 -1.63 -8.79
N GLY A 144 -7.83 -2.15 -7.96
CA GLY A 144 -7.55 -3.32 -7.13
C GLY A 144 -8.78 -3.94 -6.52
N ARG A 145 -8.57 -4.67 -5.45
CA ARG A 145 -9.59 -5.33 -4.63
C ARG A 145 -9.46 -4.87 -3.19
N GLN A 146 -10.59 -4.65 -2.54
CA GLN A 146 -10.65 -4.39 -1.10
C GLN A 146 -11.44 -5.49 -0.41
N MET A 147 -10.91 -5.95 0.72
CA MET A 147 -11.49 -7.04 1.48
C MET A 147 -11.52 -6.70 2.97
N GLN A 148 -12.54 -7.18 3.65
CA GLN A 148 -12.60 -7.19 5.10
C GLN A 148 -12.90 -8.59 5.60
N LEU A 149 -12.12 -9.03 6.59
CA LEU A 149 -12.21 -10.34 7.21
C LEU A 149 -12.39 -10.16 8.72
N THR A 150 -13.27 -10.97 9.32
CA THR A 150 -13.35 -11.11 10.78
C THR A 150 -12.70 -12.43 11.17
N ASN A 151 -11.59 -12.35 11.90
CA ASN A 151 -10.79 -13.49 12.32
C ASN A 151 -11.48 -14.25 13.48
N ALA A 152 -11.01 -15.46 13.79
CA ALA A 152 -11.57 -16.29 14.85
C ALA A 152 -11.52 -15.61 16.24
N ASP A 153 -10.49 -14.81 16.51
CA ASP A 153 -10.28 -14.01 17.72
C ASP A 153 -11.10 -12.71 17.76
N LYS A 154 -12.00 -12.51 16.78
CA LYS A 154 -12.81 -11.30 16.59
C LYS A 154 -12.02 -10.07 16.12
N SER A 155 -10.72 -10.14 15.94
CA SER A 155 -9.97 -9.08 15.26
C SER A 155 -10.46 -8.94 13.83
N ARG A 156 -10.24 -7.77 13.21
CA ARG A 156 -10.65 -7.51 11.84
C ARG A 156 -9.42 -7.22 10.99
N THR A 157 -9.34 -7.90 9.86
CA THR A 157 -8.31 -7.65 8.85
C THR A 157 -8.93 -6.89 7.68
N PHE A 158 -8.34 -5.78 7.35
CA PHE A 158 -8.67 -4.95 6.19
C PHE A 158 -7.54 -5.10 5.18
N ALA A 159 -7.86 -5.62 4.01
CA ALA A 159 -6.87 -5.88 2.98
C ALA A 159 -7.17 -5.10 1.70
N GLY A 160 -6.11 -4.63 1.06
CA GLY A 160 -6.11 -4.08 -0.29
C GLY A 160 -5.14 -4.86 -1.16
N ILE A 161 -5.53 -5.15 -2.40
CA ILE A 161 -4.72 -5.94 -3.33
C ILE A 161 -4.68 -5.18 -4.64
N TYR A 162 -3.48 -4.80 -5.08
CA TYR A 162 -3.27 -3.96 -6.24
C TYR A 162 -2.17 -4.53 -7.13
N MET A 163 -2.25 -4.27 -8.41
CA MET A 163 -1.21 -4.63 -9.37
C MET A 163 -0.72 -3.36 -10.06
N HIS A 164 0.57 -3.06 -9.91
CA HIS A 164 1.18 -1.88 -10.49
C HIS A 164 2.55 -2.23 -11.11
N GLU A 165 2.73 -1.98 -12.39
CA GLU A 165 3.96 -2.28 -13.15
C GLU A 165 4.46 -3.72 -12.93
N ASN A 166 3.55 -4.69 -12.99
CA ASN A 166 3.81 -6.12 -12.75
C ASN A 166 4.38 -6.43 -11.36
N LYS A 167 4.17 -5.57 -10.39
CA LYS A 167 4.36 -5.86 -8.96
C LYS A 167 2.99 -5.97 -8.30
N LEU A 168 2.79 -7.05 -7.55
CA LEU A 168 1.58 -7.27 -6.75
C LEU A 168 1.81 -6.72 -5.35
N TYR A 169 0.91 -5.85 -4.90
CA TYR A 169 0.91 -5.26 -3.57
C TYR A 169 -0.27 -5.79 -2.79
N ILE A 170 0.01 -6.42 -1.65
CA ILE A 170 -1.01 -6.88 -0.69
C ILE A 170 -0.80 -6.08 0.58
N ILE A 171 -1.70 -5.15 0.84
CA ILE A 171 -1.69 -4.30 2.04
C ILE A 171 -2.68 -4.87 3.05
N GLU A 172 -2.26 -5.12 4.28
CA GLU A 172 -3.09 -5.71 5.32
C GLU A 172 -2.95 -4.94 6.64
N GLY A 173 -4.06 -4.43 7.16
CA GLY A 173 -4.15 -3.87 8.50
C GLY A 173 -5.08 -4.74 9.35
N THR A 174 -4.55 -5.36 10.41
CA THR A 174 -5.36 -6.13 11.37
C THR A 174 -5.45 -5.38 12.69
N VAL A 175 -6.68 -5.12 13.13
CA VAL A 175 -6.96 -4.39 14.36
C VAL A 175 -7.82 -5.24 15.31
N PRO A 176 -7.70 -5.07 16.65
CA PRO A 176 -8.53 -5.77 17.61
C PRO A 176 -10.03 -5.51 17.42
N ALA A 177 -10.86 -6.38 18.00
CA ALA A 177 -12.30 -6.18 18.03
C ALA A 177 -12.66 -4.80 18.63
N GLY A 178 -13.59 -4.09 17.99
CA GLY A 178 -14.03 -2.76 18.44
C GLY A 178 -13.11 -1.59 18.12
N TYR A 179 -11.91 -1.83 17.63
CA TYR A 179 -11.03 -0.75 17.17
C TYR A 179 -11.52 -0.17 15.83
N PRO A 180 -11.22 1.11 15.54
CA PRO A 180 -11.57 1.70 14.25
C PRO A 180 -10.82 1.02 13.11
N GLU A 181 -11.35 1.19 11.90
CA GLU A 181 -10.69 0.80 10.68
C GLU A 181 -9.34 1.52 10.53
N PRO A 182 -8.26 0.84 10.05
CA PRO A 182 -6.94 1.45 9.91
C PRO A 182 -6.85 2.33 8.65
N GLY A 183 -7.74 3.32 8.51
CA GLY A 183 -7.90 4.14 7.31
C GLY A 183 -6.63 4.88 6.91
N LEU A 184 -5.87 5.42 7.88
CA LEU A 184 -4.60 6.10 7.59
C LEU A 184 -3.59 5.18 6.89
N PHE A 185 -3.52 3.91 7.30
CA PHE A 185 -2.67 2.92 6.65
C PHE A 185 -3.18 2.55 5.25
N GLN A 186 -4.46 2.18 5.15
CA GLN A 186 -5.05 1.69 3.90
C GLN A 186 -5.04 2.73 2.78
N GLN A 187 -5.21 4.03 3.11
CA GLN A 187 -5.31 5.13 2.15
C GLN A 187 -3.98 5.78 1.83
N SER A 188 -2.89 5.40 2.51
CA SER A 188 -1.58 6.02 2.32
C SER A 188 -0.70 5.34 1.29
N LEU A 189 -1.15 4.21 0.71
CA LEU A 189 -0.39 3.56 -0.35
C LEU A 189 -0.29 4.49 -1.55
N GLY A 190 0.92 4.78 -1.97
CA GLY A 190 1.23 5.62 -3.13
C GLY A 190 2.28 4.96 -4.02
N TRP A 191 2.44 5.44 -5.23
CA TRP A 191 3.25 4.84 -6.27
C TRP A 191 4.48 5.69 -6.59
N LEU A 192 5.61 5.03 -6.79
CA LEU A 192 6.87 5.67 -7.18
C LEU A 192 7.30 5.16 -8.56
N ASP A 193 7.93 6.06 -9.31
CA ASP A 193 8.65 5.69 -10.53
C ASP A 193 10.03 5.07 -10.21
N GLU A 194 10.80 4.73 -11.24
CA GLU A 194 12.14 4.15 -11.11
C GLU A 194 13.17 5.06 -10.43
N ASN A 195 12.88 6.36 -10.40
CA ASN A 195 13.72 7.36 -9.74
C ASN A 195 13.30 7.64 -8.31
N GLY A 196 12.20 7.00 -7.84
CA GLY A 196 11.61 7.24 -6.53
C GLY A 196 10.75 8.50 -6.46
N VAL A 197 10.29 9.01 -7.61
CA VAL A 197 9.39 10.16 -7.70
C VAL A 197 7.95 9.68 -7.67
N SER A 198 7.09 10.36 -6.90
CA SER A 198 5.67 10.00 -6.80
C SER A 198 4.96 10.12 -8.15
N ILE A 199 4.25 9.06 -8.51
CA ILE A 199 3.42 9.02 -9.72
C ILE A 199 2.03 9.54 -9.36
N ARG A 200 1.45 10.40 -10.22
CA ARG A 200 0.07 10.85 -10.15
C ARG A 200 -0.63 10.51 -11.46
N TYR A 201 -1.57 9.57 -11.39
CA TYR A 201 -2.38 9.20 -12.53
C TYR A 201 -3.48 10.24 -12.79
N GLN A 202 -3.86 10.44 -14.05
CA GLN A 202 -4.97 11.30 -14.46
C GLN A 202 -6.25 10.48 -14.72
N THR A 203 -6.10 9.19 -14.96
CA THR A 203 -7.15 8.22 -15.21
C THR A 203 -6.86 6.94 -14.43
N TYR A 204 -7.83 6.07 -14.30
CA TYR A 204 -7.61 4.77 -13.67
C TYR A 204 -6.51 3.99 -14.38
N TYR A 205 -5.56 3.53 -13.58
CA TYR A 205 -4.52 2.60 -14.01
C TYR A 205 -5.00 1.18 -13.76
N SER A 206 -5.05 0.39 -14.82
CA SER A 206 -5.24 -1.06 -14.74
C SER A 206 -3.99 -1.72 -15.30
N ASN A 207 -3.47 -2.73 -14.61
CA ASN A 207 -2.23 -3.40 -15.03
C ASN A 207 -2.50 -4.27 -16.26
N GLY A 208 -2.60 -3.62 -17.43
CA GLY A 208 -2.72 -4.29 -18.71
C GLY A 208 -1.45 -5.05 -19.09
N PHE A 209 -1.56 -5.89 -20.13
CA PHE A 209 -0.39 -6.55 -20.67
C PHE A 209 -0.31 -6.42 -22.22
N PRO A 210 0.72 -5.75 -22.74
CA PRO A 210 1.75 -4.99 -22.03
C PRO A 210 1.16 -3.89 -21.15
N PRO A 211 1.84 -3.46 -20.08
CA PRO A 211 1.34 -2.36 -19.25
C PRO A 211 1.11 -1.12 -20.11
N PRO A 212 0.04 -0.35 -19.84
CA PRO A 212 -0.26 0.85 -20.60
C PRO A 212 0.91 1.84 -20.52
N PRO A 213 1.16 2.63 -21.58
CA PRO A 213 2.19 3.65 -21.53
C PRO A 213 1.92 4.62 -20.39
N ARG A 214 2.96 4.99 -19.65
CA ARG A 214 2.84 6.02 -18.61
C ARG A 214 2.32 7.31 -19.22
N ALA A 215 1.34 7.93 -18.59
CA ALA A 215 0.92 9.28 -18.97
C ALA A 215 2.15 10.20 -18.93
N ARG A 216 2.47 10.85 -20.04
CA ARG A 216 3.52 11.87 -20.04
C ARG A 216 3.12 12.93 -19.03
N ARG A 217 4.02 13.22 -18.08
CA ARG A 217 3.85 14.33 -17.14
C ARG A 217 3.57 15.58 -17.98
N ALA A 218 2.40 16.18 -17.84
CA ALA A 218 2.16 17.49 -18.43
C ALA A 218 3.29 18.42 -17.95
N PRO A 219 3.92 19.22 -18.83
CA PRO A 219 4.85 20.22 -18.38
C PRO A 219 4.18 21.01 -17.27
N ALA A 220 4.88 21.20 -16.14
CA ALA A 220 4.37 22.01 -15.05
C ALA A 220 3.83 23.30 -15.66
N ALA A 221 2.53 23.57 -15.49
CA ALA A 221 1.93 24.81 -15.97
C ALA A 221 2.80 25.93 -15.42
N GLN A 222 3.45 26.66 -16.30
CA GLN A 222 4.18 27.86 -15.91
C GLN A 222 3.15 28.73 -15.20
N SER A 223 3.38 29.00 -13.92
CA SER A 223 2.56 29.97 -13.18
C SER A 223 2.46 31.20 -14.04
N PRO A 224 1.25 31.77 -14.30
CA PRO A 224 1.12 33.00 -15.06
C PRO A 224 2.02 34.00 -14.39
N GLY A 225 2.94 34.56 -15.16
CA GLY A 225 3.87 35.59 -14.70
C GLY A 225 3.09 36.64 -13.95
N ARG A 226 3.58 37.01 -12.78
CA ARG A 226 3.07 38.12 -11.98
C ARG A 226 3.00 39.33 -12.92
N ILE A 227 1.79 39.77 -13.27
CA ILE A 227 1.59 40.99 -13.98
C ILE A 227 1.96 42.10 -12.98
N ASP A 228 3.12 42.69 -13.15
CA ASP A 228 3.49 43.90 -12.41
C ASP A 228 2.45 44.98 -12.75
N ALA A 229 1.70 45.41 -11.75
CA ALA A 229 0.73 46.50 -11.91
C ALA A 229 1.48 47.77 -12.33
N PRO A 230 1.03 48.47 -13.37
CA PRO A 230 1.63 49.75 -13.76
C PRO A 230 1.56 50.73 -12.61
N GLY A 231 2.68 51.42 -12.38
CA GLY A 231 2.97 52.27 -11.23
C GLY A 231 1.85 53.21 -10.82
N ALA A 232 1.57 53.23 -9.53
CA ALA A 232 0.74 54.23 -8.90
C ALA A 232 1.42 55.62 -9.05
N VAL A 233 0.80 56.52 -9.80
CA VAL A 233 1.19 57.92 -9.88
C VAL A 233 0.87 58.56 -8.52
N VAL A 234 1.92 58.89 -7.77
CA VAL A 234 1.78 59.71 -6.55
C VAL A 234 1.56 61.18 -6.96
N ASN A 235 0.35 61.69 -6.77
CA ASN A 235 0.09 63.09 -6.89
C ASN A 235 0.65 63.84 -5.67
N PRO A 236 1.45 64.90 -5.84
CA PRO A 236 1.92 65.69 -4.71
C PRO A 236 0.76 66.57 -4.20
N VAL A 237 0.53 66.52 -2.90
CA VAL A 237 -0.37 67.42 -2.18
C VAL A 237 0.26 68.77 -2.19
N GLN A 238 -0.39 69.81 -2.88
CA GLN A 238 -0.14 71.21 -2.68
C GLN A 238 -0.96 71.70 -1.48
N ARG A 239 -0.35 72.54 -0.71
CA ARG A 239 -0.88 73.24 0.47
C ARG A 239 -2.13 74.08 0.17
#